data_a55cb6bf839ba69d30739a9e74f39f63
#
_entry.id   a55cb6bf839ba69d30739a9e74f39f63
#
_cell.length_a   1.000
_cell.length_b   1.000
_cell.length_c   1.000
_cell.angle_alpha   90.00
_cell.angle_beta   90.00
_cell.angle_gamma   90.00
#
_symmetry.space_group_name_H-M   'P 1'
#
loop_
_entity.id
_entity.type
_entity.pdbx_description
1 polymer ?
#
loop_
_entity_poly.entity_id
_entity_poly.type
_entity_poly.pdbx_seq_one_letter_code
_entity_poly.pdbx_strand_id
1 'polypeptide(L)'
;RQITGESEFGEVFFSGALAKREHIIGEIGEGWKIAMTVLAYERGSMSLAHPARFDHNLRDLVRGVEENGTLQRPDVREKVGRLLIENEVMRANGFRTLANMVSGGTPGPEASLEKVFWSEYARRLADAALDLLGFQAQLQVRSPGARQEMNWGHEALWVRAGTILAGTSEIQRNIIAKRILKL
;
A
#
# COMPACT_ATOMS: atom_id res chain seq x y z
N ARG A 1 6.80 -17.82 9.64
CA ARG A 1 6.33 -17.92 8.27
C ARG A 1 5.03 -17.15 8.12
N GLN A 2 4.95 -16.28 7.12
CA GLN A 2 3.79 -15.46 6.81
C GLN A 2 2.72 -16.27 6.06
N ILE A 3 1.51 -15.73 5.93
CA ILE A 3 0.43 -16.37 5.15
C ILE A 3 0.77 -16.47 3.65
N THR A 4 1.65 -15.61 3.14
CA THR A 4 2.21 -15.66 1.79
C THR A 4 3.16 -16.85 1.57
N GLY A 5 3.62 -17.48 2.66
CA GLY A 5 4.61 -18.55 2.65
C GLY A 5 6.05 -18.10 2.87
N GLU A 6 6.31 -16.81 2.85
CA GLU A 6 7.62 -16.18 3.04
C GLU A 6 8.01 -16.08 4.52
N SER A 7 9.27 -15.78 4.81
CA SER A 7 9.81 -15.61 6.16
C SER A 7 10.75 -14.41 6.17
N GLU A 8 10.15 -13.21 6.15
CA GLU A 8 10.88 -11.93 6.08
C GLU A 8 11.11 -11.30 7.45
N PHE A 9 10.43 -11.78 8.50
CA PHE A 9 10.61 -11.27 9.85
C PHE A 9 11.69 -12.04 10.59
N GLY A 10 12.50 -11.31 11.38
CA GLY A 10 13.52 -11.85 12.26
C GLY A 10 13.45 -11.24 13.64
N GLU A 11 14.00 -11.92 14.61
CA GLU A 11 14.25 -11.38 15.94
C GLU A 11 15.72 -10.97 16.03
N VAL A 12 15.98 -9.82 16.68
CA VAL A 12 17.34 -9.32 16.87
C VAL A 12 17.61 -9.23 18.38
N PHE A 13 18.62 -9.95 18.83
CA PHE A 13 19.04 -9.97 20.23
C PHE A 13 20.32 -9.15 20.40
N PHE A 14 20.29 -8.15 21.29
CA PHE A 14 21.46 -7.35 21.65
C PHE A 14 22.02 -7.85 22.97
N SER A 15 23.21 -8.46 22.93
CA SER A 15 23.91 -8.93 24.14
C SER A 15 25.25 -8.24 24.25
N GLY A 16 25.35 -7.26 25.14
CA GLY A 16 26.58 -6.50 25.35
C GLY A 16 27.00 -5.62 24.17
N ALA A 17 26.10 -5.30 23.26
CA ALA A 17 26.37 -4.42 22.13
C ALA A 17 26.69 -3.00 22.63
N LEU A 18 27.79 -2.42 22.14
CA LEU A 18 28.25 -1.07 22.52
C LEU A 18 27.94 -0.10 21.38
N ALA A 19 27.27 1.00 21.71
CA ALA A 19 27.13 2.15 20.82
C ALA A 19 27.98 3.32 21.37
N LYS A 20 28.81 3.90 20.49
CA LYS A 20 29.61 5.08 20.89
C LYS A 20 28.69 6.31 20.98
N ARG A 21 29.02 7.24 21.87
CA ARG A 21 28.29 8.48 22.08
C ARG A 21 28.16 9.31 20.77
N GLU A 22 29.20 9.31 19.95
CA GLU A 22 29.22 9.99 18.64
C GLU A 22 28.23 9.43 17.61
N HIS A 23 27.68 8.22 17.86
CA HIS A 23 26.65 7.59 17.02
C HIS A 23 25.22 7.90 17.48
N ILE A 24 25.06 8.71 18.52
CA ILE A 24 23.72 9.14 18.98
C ILE A 24 23.20 10.20 18.02
N ILE A 25 22.00 9.97 17.48
CA ILE A 25 21.29 10.93 16.63
C ILE A 25 20.42 11.80 17.54
N GLY A 26 20.66 13.14 17.53
CA GLY A 26 19.98 14.09 18.38
C GLY A 26 20.46 14.06 19.84
N GLU A 27 19.65 14.62 20.73
CA GLU A 27 19.98 14.69 22.16
C GLU A 27 19.44 13.47 22.93
N ILE A 28 20.06 13.17 24.07
CA ILE A 28 19.58 12.10 24.97
C ILE A 28 18.15 12.42 25.42
N GLY A 29 17.24 11.48 25.19
CA GLY A 29 15.81 11.62 25.50
C GLY A 29 14.93 12.04 24.31
N GLU A 30 15.50 12.44 23.17
CA GLU A 30 14.74 12.86 21.98
C GLU A 30 14.34 11.69 21.03
N GLY A 31 14.64 10.45 21.36
CA GLY A 31 14.42 9.30 20.49
C GLY A 31 12.98 9.18 19.95
N TRP A 32 11.97 9.49 20.76
CA TRP A 32 10.57 9.48 20.31
C TRP A 32 10.28 10.53 19.25
N LYS A 33 10.77 11.75 19.41
CA LYS A 33 10.63 12.86 18.45
C LYS A 33 11.26 12.49 17.10
N ILE A 34 12.47 11.91 17.16
CA ILE A 34 13.22 11.47 15.98
C ILE A 34 12.46 10.34 15.26
N ALA A 35 11.99 9.33 16.01
CA ALA A 35 11.19 8.24 15.44
C ALA A 35 9.91 8.76 14.74
N MET A 36 9.20 9.72 15.33
CA MET A 36 8.02 10.33 14.70
C MET A 36 8.36 11.08 13.42
N THR A 37 9.51 11.73 13.36
CA THR A 37 10.01 12.39 12.15
C THR A 37 10.29 11.37 11.04
N VAL A 38 11.02 10.30 11.34
CA VAL A 38 11.30 9.21 10.38
C VAL A 38 10.00 8.62 9.82
N LEU A 39 9.03 8.29 10.69
CA LEU A 39 7.74 7.74 10.27
C LEU A 39 6.90 8.72 9.42
N ALA A 40 7.08 10.02 9.60
CA ALA A 40 6.41 11.01 8.76
C ALA A 40 6.97 11.04 7.34
N TYR A 41 8.30 11.02 7.21
CA TYR A 41 8.98 10.99 5.91
C TYR A 41 8.76 9.67 5.16
N GLU A 42 8.77 8.54 5.86
CA GLU A 42 8.46 7.22 5.27
C GLU A 42 7.12 7.23 4.55
N ARG A 43 6.08 7.76 5.18
CA ARG A 43 4.73 7.83 4.58
C ARG A 43 4.68 8.71 3.33
N GLY A 44 5.40 9.82 3.30
CA GLY A 44 5.43 10.73 2.16
C GLY A 44 6.17 10.20 0.93
N SER A 45 7.22 9.39 1.13
CA SER A 45 8.07 8.90 0.05
C SER A 45 7.38 7.94 -0.92
N MET A 46 6.30 7.27 -0.50
CA MET A 46 5.59 6.26 -1.28
C MET A 46 4.39 6.80 -2.08
N SER A 47 4.09 8.10 -1.96
CA SER A 47 2.85 8.70 -2.50
C SER A 47 2.67 8.52 -4.01
N LEU A 48 3.75 8.44 -4.81
CA LEU A 48 3.67 8.17 -6.24
C LEU A 48 3.98 6.73 -6.62
N ALA A 49 4.71 5.99 -5.78
CA ALA A 49 5.06 4.60 -6.05
C ALA A 49 3.82 3.67 -6.02
N HIS A 50 2.91 3.90 -5.07
CA HIS A 50 1.70 3.10 -4.97
C HIS A 50 0.77 3.23 -6.18
N PRO A 51 0.35 4.43 -6.64
CA PRO A 51 -0.50 4.54 -7.81
C PRO A 51 0.15 3.96 -9.08
N ALA A 52 1.46 4.08 -9.26
CA ALA A 52 2.16 3.48 -10.39
C ALA A 52 2.15 1.94 -10.34
N ARG A 53 2.39 1.35 -9.16
CA ARG A 53 2.30 -0.10 -8.94
C ARG A 53 0.88 -0.59 -9.23
N PHE A 54 -0.12 0.08 -8.69
CA PHE A 54 -1.51 -0.33 -8.86
C PHE A 54 -2.04 -0.11 -10.28
N ASP A 55 -1.52 0.85 -11.03
CA ASP A 55 -1.82 1.00 -12.44
C ASP A 55 -1.38 -0.24 -13.25
N HIS A 56 -0.18 -0.77 -12.94
CA HIS A 56 0.30 -2.02 -13.54
C HIS A 56 -0.63 -3.20 -13.20
N ASN A 57 -0.96 -3.37 -11.92
CA ASN A 57 -1.84 -4.44 -11.46
C ASN A 57 -3.25 -4.34 -12.09
N LEU A 58 -3.78 -3.12 -12.17
CA LEU A 58 -5.09 -2.86 -12.74
C LEU A 58 -5.13 -3.17 -14.25
N ARG A 59 -4.07 -2.83 -14.99
CA ARG A 59 -3.94 -3.21 -16.42
C ARG A 59 -3.93 -4.72 -16.61
N ASP A 60 -3.25 -5.47 -15.72
CA ASP A 60 -3.28 -6.93 -15.77
C ASP A 60 -4.70 -7.47 -15.52
N LEU A 61 -5.41 -6.93 -14.53
CA LEU A 61 -6.81 -7.28 -14.29
C LEU A 61 -7.69 -6.99 -15.52
N VAL A 62 -7.58 -5.78 -16.11
CA VAL A 62 -8.36 -5.40 -17.30
C VAL A 62 -8.11 -6.37 -18.44
N ARG A 63 -6.84 -6.67 -18.74
CA ARG A 63 -6.46 -7.65 -19.75
C ARG A 63 -7.08 -9.03 -19.47
N GLY A 64 -7.06 -9.47 -18.22
CA GLY A 64 -7.63 -10.75 -17.83
C GLY A 64 -9.14 -10.84 -18.04
N VAL A 65 -9.89 -9.78 -17.73
CA VAL A 65 -11.35 -9.76 -17.99
C VAL A 65 -11.69 -9.54 -19.47
N GLU A 66 -10.79 -8.98 -20.27
CA GLU A 66 -10.91 -8.97 -21.74
C GLU A 66 -10.70 -10.37 -22.31
N GLU A 67 -9.64 -11.05 -21.92
CA GLU A 67 -9.28 -12.39 -22.38
C GLU A 67 -10.35 -13.44 -22.03
N ASN A 68 -10.96 -13.35 -20.85
CA ASN A 68 -12.04 -14.26 -20.46
C ASN A 68 -13.44 -13.82 -20.96
N GLY A 69 -13.53 -12.71 -21.73
CA GLY A 69 -14.73 -12.21 -22.35
C GLY A 69 -15.75 -11.56 -21.42
N THR A 70 -15.42 -11.37 -20.13
CA THR A 70 -16.38 -10.84 -19.14
C THR A 70 -16.44 -9.32 -19.09
N LEU A 71 -15.50 -8.61 -19.71
CA LEU A 71 -15.46 -7.13 -19.71
C LEU A 71 -16.74 -6.49 -20.30
N GLN A 72 -17.49 -7.20 -21.16
CA GLN A 72 -18.73 -6.69 -21.73
C GLN A 72 -19.91 -6.70 -20.75
N ARG A 73 -19.78 -7.39 -19.63
CA ARG A 73 -20.80 -7.41 -18.58
C ARG A 73 -20.84 -6.06 -17.86
N PRO A 74 -22.04 -5.46 -17.65
CA PRO A 74 -22.17 -4.15 -16.99
C PRO A 74 -21.59 -4.10 -15.58
N ASP A 75 -21.79 -5.16 -14.79
CA ASP A 75 -21.27 -5.28 -13.42
C ASP A 75 -19.73 -5.34 -13.37
N VAL A 76 -19.10 -6.03 -14.32
CA VAL A 76 -17.64 -6.09 -14.45
C VAL A 76 -17.09 -4.72 -14.85
N ARG A 77 -17.70 -4.07 -15.83
CA ARG A 77 -17.31 -2.72 -16.28
C ARG A 77 -17.43 -1.69 -15.17
N GLU A 78 -18.50 -1.73 -14.39
CA GLU A 78 -18.68 -0.84 -13.24
C GLU A 78 -17.58 -1.07 -12.20
N LYS A 79 -17.30 -2.32 -11.82
CA LYS A 79 -16.27 -2.67 -10.85
C LYS A 79 -14.88 -2.21 -11.30
N VAL A 80 -14.52 -2.48 -12.55
CA VAL A 80 -13.25 -2.02 -13.16
C VAL A 80 -13.20 -0.49 -13.23
N GLY A 81 -14.27 0.15 -13.66
CA GLY A 81 -14.35 1.61 -13.74
C GLY A 81 -14.17 2.29 -12.38
N ARG A 82 -14.73 1.75 -11.31
CA ARG A 82 -14.51 2.25 -9.93
C ARG A 82 -13.05 2.14 -9.53
N LEU A 83 -12.42 1.00 -9.79
CA LEU A 83 -10.99 0.81 -9.48
C LEU A 83 -10.08 1.77 -10.27
N LEU A 84 -10.40 2.06 -11.53
CA LEU A 84 -9.71 3.06 -12.34
C LEU A 84 -9.82 4.46 -11.71
N ILE A 85 -11.03 4.88 -11.36
CA ILE A 85 -11.27 6.19 -10.73
C ILE A 85 -10.50 6.30 -9.41
N GLU A 86 -10.54 5.28 -8.57
CA GLU A 86 -9.83 5.27 -7.29
C GLU A 86 -8.31 5.38 -7.49
N ASN A 87 -7.73 4.69 -8.48
CA ASN A 87 -6.30 4.81 -8.77
C ASN A 87 -5.92 6.23 -9.25
N GLU A 88 -6.77 6.85 -10.08
CA GLU A 88 -6.58 8.24 -10.52
C GLU A 88 -6.66 9.24 -9.36
N VAL A 89 -7.60 9.06 -8.43
CA VAL A 89 -7.69 9.87 -7.20
C VAL A 89 -6.42 9.71 -6.36
N MET A 90 -5.92 8.49 -6.22
CA MET A 90 -4.66 8.21 -5.50
C MET A 90 -3.49 8.93 -6.17
N ARG A 91 -3.39 8.88 -7.49
CA ARG A 91 -2.33 9.55 -8.27
C ARG A 91 -2.39 11.07 -8.10
N ALA A 92 -3.59 11.66 -8.17
CA ALA A 92 -3.78 13.09 -7.96
C ALA A 92 -3.36 13.54 -6.54
N ASN A 93 -3.68 12.75 -5.52
CA ASN A 93 -3.22 13.00 -4.15
C ASN A 93 -1.70 12.89 -4.03
N GLY A 94 -1.07 11.89 -4.66
CA GLY A 94 0.39 11.75 -4.70
C GLY A 94 1.09 12.96 -5.33
N PHE A 95 0.57 13.51 -6.42
CA PHE A 95 1.09 14.74 -7.01
C PHE A 95 0.92 15.95 -6.08
N ARG A 96 -0.19 16.05 -5.36
CA ARG A 96 -0.39 17.11 -4.37
C ARG A 96 0.66 17.04 -3.25
N THR A 97 0.92 15.85 -2.72
CA THR A 97 1.95 15.64 -1.71
C THR A 97 3.33 15.97 -2.23
N LEU A 98 3.67 15.55 -3.46
CA LEU A 98 4.94 15.88 -4.08
C LEU A 98 5.09 17.40 -4.28
N ALA A 99 4.06 18.08 -4.76
CA ALA A 99 4.08 19.54 -4.95
C ALA A 99 4.34 20.27 -3.63
N ASN A 100 3.71 19.84 -2.53
CA ASN A 100 3.97 20.37 -1.20
C ASN A 100 5.44 20.18 -0.78
N MET A 101 5.99 18.99 -0.97
CA MET A 101 7.38 18.69 -0.62
C MET A 101 8.39 19.52 -1.46
N VAL A 102 8.16 19.65 -2.75
CA VAL A 102 9.00 20.45 -3.66
C VAL A 102 8.96 21.93 -3.28
N SER A 103 7.84 22.41 -2.75
CA SER A 103 7.70 23.79 -2.24
C SER A 103 8.30 24.00 -0.84
N GLY A 104 9.07 23.03 -0.32
CA GLY A 104 9.72 23.11 0.98
C GLY A 104 8.82 22.73 2.17
N GLY A 105 7.61 22.20 1.90
CA GLY A 105 6.75 21.66 2.94
C GLY A 105 7.25 20.31 3.48
N THR A 106 6.80 19.96 4.66
CA THR A 106 7.05 18.64 5.27
C THR A 106 5.81 17.75 5.15
N PRO A 107 5.97 16.42 5.09
CA PRO A 107 4.83 15.50 5.12
C PRO A 107 3.96 15.74 6.35
N GLY A 108 2.70 16.09 6.12
CA GLY A 108 1.72 16.37 7.15
C GLY A 108 0.82 15.18 7.48
N PRO A 109 -0.25 15.40 8.26
CA PRO A 109 -1.23 14.39 8.59
C PRO A 109 -1.99 13.85 7.36
N GLU A 110 -1.92 14.55 6.21
CA GLU A 110 -2.48 14.13 4.92
C GLU A 110 -1.90 12.78 4.44
N ALA A 111 -0.66 12.46 4.82
CA ALA A 111 -0.07 11.15 4.57
C ALA A 111 -0.87 10.00 5.19
N SER A 112 -1.65 10.26 6.24
CA SER A 112 -2.58 9.28 6.83
C SER A 112 -3.76 8.99 5.91
N LEU A 113 -4.26 10.00 5.17
CA LEU A 113 -5.31 9.79 4.14
C LEU A 113 -4.80 8.88 3.04
N GLU A 114 -3.59 9.16 2.52
CA GLU A 114 -2.97 8.34 1.48
C GLU A 114 -2.77 6.90 1.94
N LYS A 115 -2.30 6.72 3.18
CA LYS A 115 -2.06 5.37 3.74
C LYS A 115 -3.36 4.57 3.85
N VAL A 116 -4.43 5.11 4.39
CA VAL A 116 -5.74 4.44 4.45
C VAL A 116 -6.22 4.13 3.04
N PHE A 117 -6.14 5.11 2.14
CA PHE A 117 -6.66 4.98 0.80
C PHE A 117 -5.96 3.85 0.01
N TRP A 118 -4.61 3.87 -0.07
CA TRP A 118 -3.89 2.86 -0.85
C TRP A 118 -4.05 1.44 -0.26
N SER A 119 -4.03 1.31 1.07
CA SER A 119 -4.10 -0.01 1.70
C SER A 119 -5.47 -0.68 1.55
N GLU A 120 -6.53 0.10 1.60
CA GLU A 120 -7.89 -0.40 1.36
C GLU A 120 -8.18 -0.60 -0.13
N TYR A 121 -7.63 0.26 -1.00
CA TYR A 121 -7.69 0.07 -2.44
C TYR A 121 -6.98 -1.21 -2.88
N ALA A 122 -5.77 -1.46 -2.38
CA ALA A 122 -5.01 -2.68 -2.68
C ALA A 122 -5.82 -3.96 -2.39
N ARG A 123 -6.53 -3.98 -1.25
CA ARG A 123 -7.42 -5.10 -0.91
C ARG A 123 -8.57 -5.23 -1.89
N ARG A 124 -9.27 -4.12 -2.20
CA ARG A 124 -10.38 -4.14 -3.17
C ARG A 124 -9.94 -4.60 -4.55
N LEU A 125 -8.76 -4.14 -5.01
CA LEU A 125 -8.20 -4.53 -6.29
C LEU A 125 -7.89 -6.03 -6.34
N ALA A 126 -7.22 -6.56 -5.32
CA ALA A 126 -6.87 -7.98 -5.24
C ALA A 126 -8.12 -8.87 -5.09
N ASP A 127 -9.08 -8.46 -4.26
CA ASP A 127 -10.35 -9.18 -4.10
C ASP A 127 -11.15 -9.19 -5.42
N ALA A 128 -11.17 -8.06 -6.14
CA ALA A 128 -11.80 -7.98 -7.46
C ALA A 128 -11.10 -8.88 -8.49
N ALA A 129 -9.78 -8.98 -8.45
CA ALA A 129 -9.05 -9.85 -9.36
C ALA A 129 -9.36 -11.34 -9.09
N LEU A 130 -9.39 -11.76 -7.82
CA LEU A 130 -9.79 -13.14 -7.47
C LEU A 130 -11.21 -13.47 -7.93
N ASP A 131 -12.14 -12.51 -7.78
CA ASP A 131 -13.54 -12.65 -8.13
C ASP A 131 -13.75 -12.69 -9.66
N LEU A 132 -13.15 -11.76 -10.40
CA LEU A 132 -13.38 -11.59 -11.84
C LEU A 132 -12.54 -12.54 -12.72
N LEU A 133 -11.36 -12.93 -12.29
CA LEU A 133 -10.49 -13.89 -13.00
C LEU A 133 -10.72 -15.33 -12.53
N GLY A 134 -11.41 -15.52 -11.41
CA GLY A 134 -11.79 -16.82 -10.88
C GLY A 134 -10.60 -17.73 -10.62
N PHE A 135 -10.68 -18.99 -11.05
CA PHE A 135 -9.66 -20.00 -10.78
C PHE A 135 -8.26 -19.62 -11.27
N GLN A 136 -8.17 -18.92 -12.41
CA GLN A 136 -6.87 -18.49 -12.95
C GLN A 136 -6.09 -17.56 -12.00
N ALA A 137 -6.78 -16.71 -11.24
CA ALA A 137 -6.16 -15.82 -10.27
C ALA A 137 -5.64 -16.53 -9.01
N GLN A 138 -6.11 -17.75 -8.74
CA GLN A 138 -5.71 -18.55 -7.58
C GLN A 138 -4.50 -19.43 -7.85
N LEU A 139 -4.14 -19.61 -9.12
CA LEU A 139 -3.00 -20.43 -9.51
C LEU A 139 -1.68 -19.69 -9.23
N GLN A 140 -0.69 -20.42 -8.75
CA GLN A 140 0.67 -19.89 -8.63
C GLN A 140 1.28 -19.65 -10.02
N VAL A 141 2.03 -18.58 -10.16
CA VAL A 141 2.86 -18.32 -11.35
C VAL A 141 3.68 -19.56 -11.69
N ARG A 142 3.76 -19.90 -12.97
CA ARG A 142 4.35 -21.12 -13.55
C ARG A 142 3.51 -22.39 -13.43
N SER A 143 2.36 -22.38 -12.76
CA SER A 143 1.42 -23.49 -12.85
C SER A 143 0.77 -23.54 -14.24
N PRO A 144 0.43 -24.72 -14.77
CA PRO A 144 -0.33 -24.83 -16.01
C PRO A 144 -1.64 -24.03 -15.92
N GLY A 145 -1.88 -23.17 -16.89
CA GLY A 145 -3.07 -22.30 -16.93
C GLY A 145 -3.02 -21.06 -16.06
N ALA A 146 -1.93 -20.83 -15.30
CA ALA A 146 -1.76 -19.60 -14.52
C ALA A 146 -1.45 -18.39 -15.42
N ARG A 147 -1.92 -17.22 -15.01
CA ARG A 147 -1.43 -15.96 -15.55
C ARG A 147 0.03 -15.76 -15.15
N GLN A 148 0.87 -15.40 -16.12
CA GLN A 148 2.33 -15.29 -15.87
C GLN A 148 2.75 -13.89 -15.40
N GLU A 149 1.92 -12.89 -15.59
CA GLU A 149 2.27 -11.49 -15.32
C GLU A 149 2.05 -11.11 -13.85
N MET A 150 0.94 -11.58 -13.24
CA MET A 150 0.59 -11.23 -11.87
C MET A 150 0.19 -12.46 -11.04
N ASN A 151 0.79 -12.62 -9.88
CA ASN A 151 0.38 -13.63 -8.90
C ASN A 151 -0.72 -13.07 -7.98
N TRP A 152 -1.95 -13.07 -8.47
CA TRP A 152 -3.08 -12.50 -7.73
C TRP A 152 -3.37 -13.23 -6.42
N GLY A 153 -3.16 -14.54 -6.36
CA GLY A 153 -3.31 -15.30 -5.13
C GLY A 153 -2.33 -14.85 -4.04
N HIS A 154 -1.06 -14.66 -4.40
CA HIS A 154 -0.04 -14.12 -3.50
C HIS A 154 -0.35 -12.66 -3.13
N GLU A 155 -0.68 -11.82 -4.11
CA GLU A 155 -1.01 -10.41 -3.88
C GLU A 155 -2.19 -10.27 -2.91
N ALA A 156 -3.24 -11.07 -3.07
CA ALA A 156 -4.40 -11.07 -2.18
C ALA A 156 -4.04 -11.41 -0.73
N LEU A 157 -3.09 -12.31 -0.51
CA LEU A 157 -2.58 -12.61 0.84
C LEU A 157 -1.72 -11.45 1.36
N TRP A 158 -0.81 -10.92 0.54
CA TRP A 158 0.13 -9.88 0.92
C TRP A 158 -0.57 -8.57 1.30
N VAL A 159 -1.56 -8.12 0.53
CA VAL A 159 -2.27 -6.85 0.78
C VAL A 159 -3.06 -6.81 2.08
N ARG A 160 -3.31 -7.98 2.71
CA ARG A 160 -3.94 -8.02 4.05
C ARG A 160 -3.09 -7.29 5.09
N ALA A 161 -1.77 -7.38 4.97
CA ALA A 161 -0.85 -6.64 5.85
C ALA A 161 -0.95 -5.11 5.66
N GLY A 162 -1.31 -4.65 4.46
CA GLY A 162 -1.38 -3.22 4.14
C GLY A 162 -2.25 -2.38 5.07
N THR A 163 -3.33 -2.93 5.62
CA THR A 163 -4.20 -2.23 6.57
C THR A 163 -3.69 -2.25 8.02
N ILE A 164 -2.61 -2.99 8.27
CA ILE A 164 -2.00 -3.18 9.60
C ILE A 164 -0.65 -2.50 9.70
N LEU A 165 0.25 -2.76 8.76
CA LEU A 165 1.61 -2.21 8.73
C LEU A 165 1.61 -0.67 8.55
N ALA A 166 2.71 -0.02 8.90
CA ALA A 166 2.88 1.46 8.86
C ALA A 166 1.79 2.23 9.63
N GLY A 167 1.26 1.61 10.69
CA GLY A 167 0.12 2.09 11.48
C GLY A 167 -1.23 1.61 10.93
N THR A 168 -2.03 1.00 11.78
CA THR A 168 -3.32 0.41 11.37
C THR A 168 -4.28 1.44 10.79
N SER A 169 -5.24 0.98 9.99
CA SER A 169 -6.28 1.87 9.43
C SER A 169 -7.01 2.66 10.51
N GLU A 170 -7.23 2.07 11.70
CA GLU A 170 -7.87 2.71 12.85
C GLU A 170 -7.01 3.86 13.39
N ILE A 171 -5.70 3.62 13.58
CA ILE A 171 -4.76 4.66 14.02
C ILE A 171 -4.68 5.79 13.01
N GLN A 172 -4.65 5.49 11.72
CA GLN A 172 -4.63 6.51 10.67
C GLN A 172 -5.92 7.34 10.67
N ARG A 173 -7.10 6.69 10.83
CA ARG A 173 -8.38 7.41 10.97
C ARG A 173 -8.42 8.29 12.21
N ASN A 174 -7.85 7.86 13.34
CA ASN A 174 -7.72 8.68 14.53
C ASN A 174 -6.83 9.91 14.29
N ILE A 175 -5.73 9.77 13.53
CA ILE A 175 -4.87 10.90 13.14
C ILE A 175 -5.65 11.88 12.25
N ILE A 176 -6.39 11.37 11.27
CA ILE A 176 -7.23 12.15 10.37
C ILE A 176 -8.27 12.95 11.20
N ALA A 177 -9.02 12.28 12.07
CA ALA A 177 -10.03 12.90 12.90
C ALA A 177 -9.44 14.04 13.76
N LYS A 178 -8.37 13.74 14.51
CA LYS A 178 -7.78 14.70 15.45
C LYS A 178 -6.99 15.83 14.78
N ARG A 179 -6.25 15.56 13.70
CA ARG A 179 -5.30 16.53 13.13
C ARG A 179 -5.79 17.22 11.87
N ILE A 180 -6.68 16.60 11.10
CA ILE A 180 -7.24 17.18 9.89
C ILE A 180 -8.63 17.75 10.16
N LEU A 181 -9.53 16.95 10.74
CA LEU A 181 -10.91 17.35 11.00
C LEU A 181 -11.10 18.11 12.32
N LYS A 182 -10.10 18.02 13.23
CA LYS A 182 -10.11 18.68 14.56
C LYS A 182 -11.31 18.27 15.44
N LEU A 183 -11.67 16.97 15.35
CA LEU A 183 -12.68 16.34 16.18
C LEU A 183 -12.11 15.80 17.49
#